data_f8c9bd891898e2e9ff928ffe5e0c1082
#
_entry.id   f8c9bd891898e2e9ff928ffe5e0c1082
#
_cell.length_a   1.000
_cell.length_b   1.000
_cell.length_c   1.000
_cell.angle_alpha   90.00
_cell.angle_beta   90.00
_cell.angle_gamma   90.00
#
_symmetry.space_group_name_H-M   'P 1'
#
loop_
_entity.id
_entity.type
_entity.pdbx_description
1 polymer ?
#
loop_
_entity_poly.entity_id
_entity_poly.type
_entity_poly.pdbx_seq_one_letter_code
_entity_poly.pdbx_strand_id
1 'polypeptide(L)'
;MGASSQTVTYSTIAAIALDKLSDKIADAISTANAALYFYKKKGNWEGVSSGGRQLRKSVMYQLQTIRPLGPYGSVNVNPIDSHTSVYFDWVQTAVPISFADMEEFQTSGSESIETIVKAKYAQAKASLDDFFSRAMLQGQASIDGSSITTAVTSPLDGSVFIDPIFKLAAGTPSGSLTVGGVDQSTNSWWQNQAKALSGTTLAAFLANLRSLHTLACRGGGGANKAPDFHLTDERTYNVYEKALSLFHHNQSYAKADIPFDNVLFKGSPVVADELMPDVNNSIFPINASTGDGSWFMGNSEFMGFTYDSGKSFKIGPNVRPNNQLVTTALMPVRGAHWTSNRRKLAVGHSIVLETLEAATS
;
A
#
# COMPACT_ATOMS: atom_id res chain seq x y z
N MET A 1 43.59 -8.16 -42.14
CA MET A 1 42.97 -7.90 -40.81
C MET A 1 41.51 -8.28 -40.93
N GLY A 2 41.18 -9.46 -40.45
CA GLY A 2 39.80 -9.95 -40.44
C GLY A 2 39.05 -9.29 -39.30
N ALA A 3 37.98 -8.55 -39.62
CA ALA A 3 37.05 -8.09 -38.63
C ALA A 3 36.40 -9.34 -37.99
N SER A 4 36.68 -9.62 -36.72
CA SER A 4 35.93 -10.62 -35.99
C SER A 4 34.47 -10.14 -35.89
N SER A 5 33.58 -10.78 -36.62
CA SER A 5 32.15 -10.59 -36.42
C SER A 5 31.88 -11.06 -34.98
N GLN A 6 31.72 -10.13 -34.06
CA GLN A 6 31.18 -10.46 -32.74
C GLN A 6 29.80 -11.05 -32.98
N THR A 7 29.64 -12.34 -32.79
CA THR A 7 28.35 -12.99 -32.69
C THR A 7 27.63 -12.38 -31.51
N VAL A 8 26.71 -11.47 -31.78
CA VAL A 8 25.87 -10.85 -30.78
C VAL A 8 24.98 -11.96 -30.22
N THR A 9 25.35 -12.45 -29.06
CA THR A 9 24.66 -13.56 -28.40
C THR A 9 23.33 -13.06 -27.82
N TYR A 10 22.31 -13.89 -27.80
CA TYR A 10 21.00 -13.61 -27.19
C TYR A 10 21.11 -12.97 -25.81
N SER A 11 21.99 -13.49 -24.95
CA SER A 11 22.29 -12.97 -23.62
C SER A 11 22.79 -11.53 -23.61
N THR A 12 23.54 -11.12 -24.65
CA THR A 12 24.10 -9.75 -24.76
C THR A 12 23.00 -8.75 -25.18
N ILE A 13 22.15 -9.13 -26.14
CA ILE A 13 21.01 -8.31 -26.58
C ILE A 13 20.00 -8.20 -25.42
N ALA A 14 19.69 -9.30 -24.77
CA ALA A 14 18.81 -9.32 -23.61
C ALA A 14 19.33 -8.42 -22.48
N ALA A 15 20.62 -8.49 -22.15
CA ALA A 15 21.22 -7.68 -21.09
C ALA A 15 21.14 -6.18 -21.41
N ILE A 16 21.44 -5.79 -22.64
CA ILE A 16 21.40 -4.36 -23.07
C ILE A 16 19.95 -3.85 -23.11
N ALA A 17 19.00 -4.65 -23.60
CA ALA A 17 17.60 -4.27 -23.64
C ALA A 17 17.01 -4.14 -22.23
N LEU A 18 17.37 -5.03 -21.33
CA LEU A 18 16.89 -5.07 -19.96
C LEU A 18 17.45 -3.94 -19.10
N ASP A 19 18.71 -3.55 -19.30
CA ASP A 19 19.34 -2.44 -18.58
C ASP A 19 18.63 -1.10 -18.86
N LYS A 20 18.28 -0.85 -20.12
CA LYS A 20 17.53 0.35 -20.52
C LYS A 20 16.09 0.40 -20.04
N LEU A 21 15.50 -0.73 -19.68
CA LEU A 21 14.10 -0.84 -19.27
C LEU A 21 13.94 -0.79 -17.75
N SER A 22 14.97 -1.15 -16.97
CA SER A 22 14.91 -1.29 -15.52
C SER A 22 14.50 0.00 -14.78
N ASP A 23 15.01 1.15 -15.24
CA ASP A 23 14.77 2.44 -14.55
C ASP A 23 13.30 2.91 -14.61
N LYS A 24 12.53 2.42 -15.60
CA LYS A 24 11.14 2.84 -15.81
C LYS A 24 10.11 2.02 -15.01
N ILE A 25 10.51 0.90 -14.41
CA ILE A 25 9.57 0.00 -13.73
C ILE A 25 9.06 0.56 -12.42
N ALA A 26 9.96 1.02 -11.56
CA ALA A 26 9.58 1.56 -10.26
C ALA A 26 8.61 2.73 -10.40
N ASP A 27 8.80 3.55 -11.45
CA ASP A 27 7.93 4.68 -11.76
C ASP A 27 6.55 4.23 -12.25
N ALA A 28 6.50 3.22 -13.08
CA ALA A 28 5.24 2.69 -13.59
C ALA A 28 4.42 1.98 -12.50
N ILE A 29 5.04 1.18 -11.62
CA ILE A 29 4.37 0.53 -10.49
C ILE A 29 3.76 1.58 -9.56
N SER A 30 4.49 2.65 -9.25
CA SER A 30 3.97 3.72 -8.38
C SER A 30 2.80 4.50 -8.97
N THR A 31 2.59 4.43 -10.28
CA THR A 31 1.45 5.10 -10.95
C THR A 31 0.27 4.17 -11.18
N ALA A 32 0.47 2.87 -11.18
CA ALA A 32 -0.60 1.88 -11.34
C ALA A 32 -1.44 1.69 -10.07
N ASN A 33 -0.82 1.79 -8.89
CA ASN A 33 -1.49 1.62 -7.61
C ASN A 33 -1.81 2.98 -6.96
N ALA A 34 -3.07 3.20 -6.61
CA ALA A 34 -3.51 4.47 -6.04
C ALA A 34 -2.76 4.84 -4.74
N ALA A 35 -2.55 3.89 -3.83
CA ALA A 35 -1.83 4.14 -2.58
C ALA A 35 -0.37 4.54 -2.84
N LEU A 36 0.32 3.81 -3.71
CA LEU A 36 1.72 4.10 -4.06
C LEU A 36 1.85 5.45 -4.78
N TYR A 37 0.88 5.81 -5.62
CA TYR A 37 0.82 7.12 -6.26
C TYR A 37 0.80 8.24 -5.23
N PHE A 38 -0.04 8.14 -4.19
CA PHE A 38 -0.09 9.16 -3.13
C PHE A 38 1.19 9.21 -2.31
N TYR A 39 1.81 8.07 -2.01
CA TYR A 39 3.11 8.04 -1.33
C TYR A 39 4.19 8.73 -2.16
N LYS A 40 4.25 8.47 -3.46
CA LYS A 40 5.19 9.13 -4.37
C LYS A 40 4.96 10.64 -4.42
N LYS A 41 3.71 11.09 -4.53
CA LYS A 41 3.35 12.50 -4.55
C LYS A 41 3.84 13.27 -3.31
N LYS A 42 3.90 12.60 -2.15
CA LYS A 42 4.38 13.19 -0.89
C LYS A 42 5.86 12.91 -0.58
N GLY A 43 6.55 12.18 -1.44
CA GLY A 43 7.95 11.83 -1.22
C GLY A 43 8.16 10.67 -0.25
N ASN A 44 7.14 9.90 0.08
CA ASN A 44 7.22 8.71 0.94
C ASN A 44 7.31 7.38 0.16
N TRP A 45 7.57 7.46 -1.13
CA TRP A 45 8.08 6.39 -1.98
C TRP A 45 9.58 6.58 -2.12
N GLU A 46 10.36 6.04 -1.18
CA GLU A 46 11.77 6.34 -1.03
C GLU A 46 12.65 5.12 -1.34
N GLY A 47 13.67 5.33 -2.17
CA GLY A 47 14.75 4.39 -2.36
C GLY A 47 15.88 4.66 -1.35
N VAL A 48 16.22 3.68 -0.53
CA VAL A 48 17.32 3.76 0.45
C VAL A 48 18.46 2.86 0.03
N SER A 49 19.69 3.38 0.06
CA SER A 49 20.89 2.62 -0.30
C SER A 49 21.54 1.90 0.89
N SER A 50 21.23 2.30 2.13
CA SER A 50 21.78 1.71 3.34
C SER A 50 20.75 0.75 3.95
N GLY A 51 21.06 -0.55 3.87
CA GLY A 51 20.26 -1.57 4.55
C GLY A 51 20.44 -1.52 6.07
N GLY A 52 19.51 -2.10 6.79
CA GLY A 52 19.55 -2.40 8.21
C GLY A 52 18.77 -3.69 8.44
N ARG A 53 18.79 -4.22 9.66
CA ARG A 53 18.00 -5.41 9.98
C ARG A 53 16.49 -5.14 9.77
N GLN A 54 16.03 -3.95 10.13
CA GLN A 54 14.64 -3.51 10.06
C GLN A 54 14.60 -2.02 9.74
N LEU A 55 13.52 -1.57 9.13
CA LEU A 55 13.24 -0.15 8.95
C LEU A 55 12.74 0.42 10.27
N ARG A 56 13.47 1.39 10.83
CA ARG A 56 13.13 2.07 12.08
C ARG A 56 12.45 3.40 11.81
N LYS A 57 11.30 3.64 12.46
CA LYS A 57 10.65 4.97 12.51
C LYS A 57 10.51 5.41 13.96
N SER A 58 10.89 6.64 14.26
CA SER A 58 10.74 7.22 15.60
C SER A 58 9.33 7.78 15.78
N VAL A 59 8.71 7.50 16.90
CA VAL A 59 7.34 7.96 17.23
C VAL A 59 7.37 8.65 18.59
N MET A 60 6.81 9.85 18.65
CA MET A 60 6.57 10.55 19.91
C MET A 60 5.16 10.18 20.41
N TYR A 61 5.06 9.62 21.58
CA TYR A 61 3.80 9.12 22.15
C TYR A 61 3.31 9.89 23.37
N GLN A 62 4.18 10.66 24.03
CA GLN A 62 3.84 11.42 25.22
C GLN A 62 4.43 12.83 25.15
N LEU A 63 3.66 13.82 25.58
CA LEU A 63 4.09 15.20 25.70
C LEU A 63 4.61 15.47 27.12
N GLN A 64 5.48 16.46 27.24
CA GLN A 64 5.93 16.97 28.54
C GLN A 64 4.76 17.57 29.31
N THR A 65 4.78 17.39 30.65
CA THR A 65 3.76 17.94 31.52
C THR A 65 4.03 19.46 31.70
N ILE A 66 3.09 20.26 31.24
CA ILE A 66 3.12 21.71 31.45
C ILE A 66 2.22 22.03 32.63
N ARG A 67 2.76 22.77 33.60
CA ARG A 67 2.01 23.23 34.78
C ARG A 67 2.11 24.74 34.87
N PRO A 68 1.00 25.47 34.97
CA PRO A 68 1.05 26.90 35.32
C PRO A 68 1.60 27.05 36.74
N LEU A 69 2.49 28.02 36.92
CA LEU A 69 3.17 28.28 38.19
C LEU A 69 2.66 29.56 38.84
N GLY A 70 2.36 29.50 40.12
CA GLY A 70 2.20 30.66 40.96
C GLY A 70 3.56 31.21 41.39
N PRO A 71 3.61 32.38 42.12
CA PRO A 71 4.86 33.05 42.51
C PRO A 71 5.85 32.15 43.28
N TYR A 72 5.39 31.11 43.94
CA TYR A 72 6.21 30.16 44.71
C TYR A 72 6.06 28.70 44.21
N GLY A 73 5.56 28.50 42.97
CA GLY A 73 5.32 27.19 42.43
C GLY A 73 6.63 26.50 42.00
N SER A 74 6.72 25.19 42.20
CA SER A 74 7.83 24.36 41.72
C SER A 74 7.49 23.66 40.44
N VAL A 75 8.47 23.55 39.51
CA VAL A 75 8.36 22.73 38.25
C VAL A 75 8.76 21.31 38.52
N ASN A 76 8.03 20.38 37.99
CA ASN A 76 8.48 18.98 37.95
C ASN A 76 9.55 18.84 36.85
N VAL A 77 10.79 18.63 37.27
CA VAL A 77 11.95 18.51 36.35
C VAL A 77 12.28 17.04 35.97
N ASN A 78 11.47 16.09 36.41
CA ASN A 78 11.73 14.70 36.08
C ASN A 78 11.61 14.45 34.58
N PRO A 79 12.58 13.79 33.96
CA PRO A 79 12.50 13.43 32.55
C PRO A 79 11.35 12.45 32.32
N ILE A 80 10.57 12.68 31.29
CA ILE A 80 9.50 11.81 30.83
C ILE A 80 9.99 11.11 29.55
N ASP A 81 9.85 9.78 29.50
CA ASP A 81 10.09 9.05 28.28
C ASP A 81 8.98 9.37 27.27
N SER A 82 9.32 10.09 26.23
CA SER A 82 8.38 10.64 25.26
C SER A 82 8.49 10.04 23.87
N HIS A 83 9.56 9.29 23.60
CA HIS A 83 9.86 8.76 22.29
C HIS A 83 10.04 7.24 22.32
N THR A 84 9.49 6.57 21.33
CA THR A 84 9.75 5.16 21.08
C THR A 84 10.07 4.94 19.60
N SER A 85 10.52 3.76 19.27
CA SER A 85 10.80 3.37 17.90
C SER A 85 9.91 2.22 17.49
N VAL A 86 9.36 2.29 16.31
CA VAL A 86 8.65 1.19 15.67
C VAL A 86 9.50 0.61 14.55
N TYR A 87 9.40 -0.69 14.34
CA TYR A 87 10.26 -1.45 13.46
C TYR A 87 9.43 -2.22 12.44
N PHE A 88 9.75 -2.06 11.16
CA PHE A 88 9.11 -2.78 10.07
C PHE A 88 10.12 -3.68 9.38
N ASP A 89 9.74 -4.91 9.12
CA ASP A 89 10.61 -5.90 8.50
C ASP A 89 10.76 -5.64 6.99
N TRP A 90 11.96 -5.92 6.48
CA TRP A 90 12.22 -5.92 5.06
C TRP A 90 11.63 -7.16 4.41
N VAL A 91 10.85 -6.96 3.39
CA VAL A 91 10.27 -8.02 2.56
C VAL A 91 11.07 -8.13 1.28
N GLN A 92 11.38 -9.34 0.87
CA GLN A 92 12.06 -9.60 -0.40
C GLN A 92 11.17 -10.48 -1.27
N THR A 93 10.89 -10.00 -2.47
CA THR A 93 10.24 -10.74 -3.54
C THR A 93 11.11 -10.75 -4.78
N ALA A 94 10.91 -11.68 -5.69
CA ALA A 94 11.62 -11.71 -6.95
C ALA A 94 10.73 -12.26 -8.04
N VAL A 95 10.80 -11.64 -9.22
CA VAL A 95 10.12 -12.13 -10.43
C VAL A 95 11.15 -12.77 -11.34
N PRO A 96 10.97 -14.05 -11.73
CA PRO A 96 11.84 -14.71 -12.71
C PRO A 96 11.45 -14.27 -14.13
N ILE A 97 12.46 -13.93 -14.93
CA ILE A 97 12.34 -13.70 -16.36
C ILE A 97 13.11 -14.82 -17.04
N SER A 98 12.39 -15.80 -17.59
CA SER A 98 12.98 -17.03 -18.09
C SER A 98 12.79 -17.17 -19.61
N PHE A 99 13.84 -17.62 -20.28
CA PHE A 99 13.89 -17.87 -21.71
C PHE A 99 14.32 -19.32 -21.94
N ALA A 100 13.51 -20.08 -22.69
CA ALA A 100 13.86 -21.44 -23.07
C ALA A 100 14.85 -21.46 -24.25
N ASP A 101 15.83 -22.37 -24.25
CA ASP A 101 16.77 -22.54 -25.36
C ASP A 101 16.04 -22.84 -26.69
N MET A 102 14.87 -23.49 -26.63
CA MET A 102 14.07 -23.76 -27.82
C MET A 102 13.42 -22.49 -28.38
N GLU A 103 13.02 -21.54 -27.53
CA GLU A 103 12.51 -20.22 -27.95
C GLU A 103 13.62 -19.42 -28.65
N GLU A 104 14.85 -19.51 -28.14
CA GLU A 104 16.02 -18.88 -28.74
C GLU A 104 16.34 -19.49 -30.12
N PHE A 105 16.27 -20.82 -30.26
CA PHE A 105 16.51 -21.52 -31.52
C PHE A 105 15.43 -21.21 -32.58
N GLN A 106 14.17 -21.16 -32.20
CA GLN A 106 13.07 -20.86 -33.12
C GLN A 106 13.04 -19.41 -33.56
N THR A 107 13.69 -18.51 -32.83
CA THR A 107 13.67 -17.07 -33.04
C THR A 107 15.03 -16.60 -33.52
N SER A 108 15.40 -16.98 -34.74
CA SER A 108 16.70 -16.65 -35.33
C SER A 108 16.73 -15.25 -35.99
N GLY A 109 16.73 -14.18 -35.20
CA GLY A 109 16.86 -12.83 -35.71
C GLY A 109 16.94 -11.79 -34.60
N SER A 110 17.78 -10.79 -34.73
CA SER A 110 18.00 -9.79 -33.67
C SER A 110 16.73 -9.01 -33.30
N GLU A 111 15.88 -8.69 -34.27
CA GLU A 111 14.61 -7.97 -34.03
C GLU A 111 13.57 -8.85 -33.34
N SER A 112 13.50 -10.12 -33.65
CA SER A 112 12.57 -11.06 -33.02
C SER A 112 13.00 -11.38 -31.58
N ILE A 113 14.29 -11.49 -31.30
CA ILE A 113 14.83 -11.64 -29.96
C ILE A 113 14.50 -10.40 -29.09
N GLU A 114 14.68 -9.20 -29.62
CA GLU A 114 14.34 -7.97 -28.90
C GLU A 114 12.84 -7.91 -28.57
N THR A 115 11.98 -8.37 -29.49
CA THR A 115 10.52 -8.39 -29.27
C THR A 115 10.12 -9.38 -28.18
N ILE A 116 10.71 -10.58 -28.13
CA ILE A 116 10.44 -11.58 -27.09
C ILE A 116 10.93 -11.06 -25.72
N VAL A 117 12.13 -10.50 -25.66
CA VAL A 117 12.67 -9.92 -24.41
C VAL A 117 11.75 -8.81 -23.91
N LYS A 118 11.28 -7.92 -24.77
CA LYS A 118 10.31 -6.88 -24.38
C LYS A 118 8.99 -7.46 -23.90
N ALA A 119 8.47 -8.50 -24.53
CA ALA A 119 7.22 -9.16 -24.12
C ALA A 119 7.35 -9.84 -22.75
N LYS A 120 8.40 -10.63 -22.52
CA LYS A 120 8.67 -11.27 -21.22
C LYS A 120 8.88 -10.24 -20.11
N TYR A 121 9.51 -9.12 -20.44
CA TYR A 121 9.69 -8.03 -19.51
C TYR A 121 8.37 -7.30 -19.18
N ALA A 122 7.53 -7.04 -20.17
CA ALA A 122 6.20 -6.48 -19.95
C ALA A 122 5.34 -7.41 -19.07
N GLN A 123 5.44 -8.71 -19.28
CA GLN A 123 4.78 -9.72 -18.43
C GLN A 123 5.29 -9.66 -16.99
N ALA A 124 6.61 -9.61 -16.78
CA ALA A 124 7.19 -9.52 -15.45
C ALA A 124 6.77 -8.22 -14.73
N LYS A 125 6.70 -7.10 -15.46
CA LYS A 125 6.20 -5.84 -14.94
C LYS A 125 4.73 -5.95 -14.53
N ALA A 126 3.86 -6.47 -15.38
CA ALA A 126 2.43 -6.66 -15.06
C ALA A 126 2.25 -7.56 -13.82
N SER A 127 3.07 -8.62 -13.69
CA SER A 127 3.06 -9.48 -12.51
C SER A 127 3.49 -8.75 -11.23
N LEU A 128 4.43 -7.81 -11.32
CA LEU A 128 4.80 -6.98 -10.18
C LEU A 128 3.70 -5.97 -9.81
N ASP A 129 3.06 -5.35 -10.80
CA ASP A 129 1.95 -4.42 -10.57
C ASP A 129 0.80 -5.13 -9.85
N ASP A 130 0.40 -6.33 -10.31
CA ASP A 130 -0.63 -7.15 -9.67
C ASP A 130 -0.20 -7.57 -8.24
N PHE A 131 1.04 -8.04 -8.09
CA PHE A 131 1.57 -8.43 -6.77
C PHE A 131 1.53 -7.27 -5.78
N PHE A 132 2.00 -6.08 -6.15
CA PHE A 132 2.00 -4.93 -5.25
C PHE A 132 0.59 -4.47 -4.89
N SER A 133 -0.31 -4.43 -5.86
CA SER A 133 -1.69 -4.05 -5.64
C SER A 133 -2.38 -5.01 -4.66
N ARG A 134 -2.24 -6.31 -4.86
CA ARG A 134 -2.77 -7.34 -3.94
C ARG A 134 -2.09 -7.30 -2.57
N ALA A 135 -0.76 -7.26 -2.54
CA ALA A 135 -0.02 -7.27 -1.28
C ALA A 135 -0.33 -6.05 -0.40
N MET A 136 -0.49 -4.88 -0.99
CA MET A 136 -0.77 -3.65 -0.24
C MET A 136 -2.21 -3.54 0.24
N LEU A 137 -3.18 -4.01 -0.53
CA LEU A 137 -4.60 -3.93 -0.18
C LEU A 137 -5.08 -5.18 0.54
N GLN A 138 -4.81 -6.36 0.01
CA GLN A 138 -5.33 -7.64 0.49
C GLN A 138 -4.32 -8.47 1.29
N GLY A 139 -3.04 -8.17 1.19
CA GLY A 139 -2.00 -8.94 1.87
C GLY A 139 -1.78 -10.35 1.30
N GLN A 140 -1.13 -11.20 2.07
CA GLN A 140 -0.74 -12.55 1.65
C GLN A 140 -1.90 -13.45 1.28
N ALA A 141 -3.02 -13.35 1.96
CA ALA A 141 -4.16 -14.23 1.74
C ALA A 141 -4.68 -14.21 0.29
N SER A 142 -4.56 -13.08 -0.40
CA SER A 142 -4.93 -12.97 -1.81
C SER A 142 -3.92 -13.65 -2.75
N ILE A 143 -2.71 -13.91 -2.28
CA ILE A 143 -1.62 -14.46 -3.10
C ILE A 143 -1.52 -15.97 -2.93
N ASP A 144 -1.65 -16.49 -1.72
CA ASP A 144 -1.48 -17.91 -1.40
C ASP A 144 -2.76 -18.60 -0.88
N GLY A 145 -3.88 -17.88 -0.79
CA GLY A 145 -5.16 -18.40 -0.30
C GLY A 145 -5.23 -18.63 1.21
N SER A 146 -4.23 -18.18 1.97
CA SER A 146 -4.21 -18.29 3.42
C SER A 146 -5.04 -17.18 4.09
N SER A 147 -5.47 -17.39 5.35
CA SER A 147 -6.14 -16.34 6.10
C SER A 147 -5.16 -15.21 6.45
N ILE A 148 -5.55 -13.96 6.25
CA ILE A 148 -4.72 -12.79 6.58
C ILE A 148 -4.21 -12.81 8.01
N THR A 149 -5.04 -13.20 8.97
CA THR A 149 -4.64 -13.28 10.37
C THR A 149 -3.49 -14.28 10.58
N THR A 150 -3.56 -15.41 9.92
CA THR A 150 -2.54 -16.45 9.98
C THR A 150 -1.28 -16.08 9.19
N ALA A 151 -1.46 -15.54 8.00
CA ALA A 151 -0.37 -15.16 7.11
C ALA A 151 0.50 -14.03 7.68
N VAL A 152 -0.12 -13.07 8.38
CA VAL A 152 0.60 -11.95 9.01
C VAL A 152 1.38 -12.37 10.25
N THR A 153 0.90 -13.41 10.97
CA THR A 153 1.52 -13.90 12.22
C THR A 153 2.45 -15.09 12.03
N SER A 154 2.19 -15.91 11.01
CA SER A 154 2.97 -17.12 10.73
C SER A 154 2.89 -17.46 9.25
N PRO A 155 3.76 -16.89 8.41
CA PRO A 155 3.83 -17.27 7.01
C PRO A 155 4.21 -18.75 6.88
N LEU A 156 3.62 -19.45 5.90
CA LEU A 156 3.74 -20.90 5.72
C LEU A 156 5.19 -21.38 5.49
N ASP A 157 6.03 -20.53 4.95
CA ASP A 157 7.44 -20.84 4.59
C ASP A 157 8.46 -20.00 5.36
N GLY A 158 8.03 -19.25 6.40
CA GLY A 158 8.88 -18.31 7.13
C GLY A 158 9.19 -17.02 6.35
N SER A 159 8.59 -16.81 5.20
CA SER A 159 8.72 -15.56 4.44
C SER A 159 8.00 -14.41 5.16
N VAL A 160 8.52 -13.21 5.00
CA VAL A 160 7.90 -11.99 5.52
C VAL A 160 7.17 -11.29 4.37
N PHE A 161 5.91 -10.94 4.59
CA PHE A 161 5.09 -10.27 3.58
C PHE A 161 4.97 -8.78 3.83
N ILE A 162 4.68 -8.04 2.75
CA ILE A 162 4.38 -6.60 2.82
C ILE A 162 3.16 -6.41 3.72
N ASP A 163 3.30 -5.57 4.74
CA ASP A 163 2.19 -5.25 5.63
C ASP A 163 1.07 -4.53 4.84
N PRO A 164 -0.13 -5.12 4.74
CA PRO A 164 -1.22 -4.48 4.01
C PRO A 164 -1.73 -3.23 4.73
N ILE A 165 -2.40 -2.35 3.99
CA ILE A 165 -2.98 -1.11 4.54
C ILE A 165 -3.88 -1.40 5.75
N PHE A 166 -4.68 -2.48 5.69
CA PHE A 166 -5.58 -2.86 6.77
C PHE A 166 -4.92 -3.50 7.99
N LYS A 167 -3.66 -3.92 7.89
CA LYS A 167 -2.85 -4.23 9.08
C LYS A 167 -2.35 -2.93 9.73
N LEU A 168 -1.90 -1.97 8.91
CA LEU A 168 -1.48 -0.67 9.41
C LEU A 168 -2.63 0.13 10.00
N ALA A 169 -3.86 -0.06 9.49
CA ALA A 169 -5.08 0.57 9.98
C ALA A 169 -6.18 -0.48 10.18
N ALA A 170 -6.24 -1.07 11.36
CA ALA A 170 -7.17 -2.14 11.68
C ALA A 170 -8.62 -1.66 11.84
N GLY A 171 -9.60 -2.47 11.45
CA GLY A 171 -11.02 -2.21 11.69
C GLY A 171 -11.40 -2.30 13.17
N THR A 172 -10.64 -3.06 13.99
CA THR A 172 -10.78 -3.15 15.45
C THR A 172 -9.52 -2.63 16.15
N PRO A 173 -9.38 -1.31 16.36
CA PRO A 173 -8.18 -0.71 16.93
C PRO A 173 -7.84 -1.18 18.35
N SER A 174 -8.85 -1.60 19.12
CA SER A 174 -8.68 -2.14 20.49
C SER A 174 -8.33 -3.63 20.52
N GLY A 175 -8.40 -4.33 19.38
CA GLY A 175 -8.05 -5.74 19.29
C GLY A 175 -6.54 -5.99 19.43
N SER A 176 -6.16 -7.21 19.78
CA SER A 176 -4.75 -7.61 19.88
C SER A 176 -4.16 -7.73 18.47
N LEU A 177 -3.36 -6.76 18.08
CA LEU A 177 -2.60 -6.75 16.83
C LEU A 177 -1.29 -6.00 17.04
N THR A 178 -0.18 -6.65 16.72
CA THR A 178 1.14 -6.03 16.78
C THR A 178 1.52 -5.42 15.44
N VAL A 179 1.81 -4.13 15.44
CA VAL A 179 2.25 -3.38 14.27
C VAL A 179 3.51 -2.61 14.61
N GLY A 180 4.56 -2.81 13.83
CA GLY A 180 5.86 -2.17 14.10
C GLY A 180 6.48 -2.58 15.44
N GLY A 181 6.20 -3.80 15.92
CA GLY A 181 6.68 -4.29 17.22
C GLY A 181 5.88 -3.78 18.43
N VAL A 182 4.82 -2.99 18.22
CA VAL A 182 3.98 -2.43 19.29
C VAL A 182 2.58 -3.02 19.23
N ASP A 183 2.11 -3.62 20.34
CA ASP A 183 0.74 -4.11 20.46
C ASP A 183 -0.24 -2.95 20.66
N GLN A 184 -1.22 -2.83 19.77
CA GLN A 184 -2.24 -1.79 19.83
C GLN A 184 -3.24 -1.95 20.97
N SER A 185 -3.45 -3.16 21.49
CA SER A 185 -4.40 -3.41 22.59
C SER A 185 -3.93 -2.77 23.90
N THR A 186 -2.63 -2.79 24.15
CA THR A 186 -1.99 -2.22 25.34
C THR A 186 -1.58 -0.75 25.16
N ASN A 187 -1.40 -0.29 23.92
CA ASN A 187 -0.91 1.04 23.60
C ASN A 187 -1.96 1.87 22.85
N SER A 188 -2.85 2.53 23.55
CA SER A 188 -3.92 3.35 22.97
C SER A 188 -3.41 4.50 22.09
N TRP A 189 -2.20 4.99 22.32
CA TRP A 189 -1.54 6.00 21.49
C TRP A 189 -1.14 5.48 20.11
N TRP A 190 -1.03 4.14 19.94
CA TRP A 190 -0.69 3.47 18.68
C TRP A 190 -1.92 2.95 17.91
N GLN A 191 -3.12 3.20 18.42
CA GLN A 191 -4.36 2.80 17.74
C GLN A 191 -4.69 3.74 16.60
N ASN A 192 -5.15 3.17 15.47
CA ASN A 192 -5.79 3.92 14.40
C ASN A 192 -7.23 4.28 14.75
N GLN A 193 -7.90 5.05 13.90
CA GLN A 193 -9.31 5.32 14.06
C GLN A 193 -10.13 4.30 13.26
N ALA A 194 -11.21 3.79 13.85
CA ALA A 194 -12.17 2.97 13.13
C ALA A 194 -13.59 3.32 13.55
N LYS A 195 -14.51 3.22 12.62
CA LYS A 195 -15.93 3.45 12.87
C LYS A 195 -16.80 2.61 11.95
N ALA A 196 -17.83 2.00 12.53
CA ALA A 196 -18.90 1.42 11.74
C ALA A 196 -19.64 2.55 11.01
N LEU A 197 -19.72 2.44 9.69
CA LEU A 197 -20.49 3.33 8.83
C LEU A 197 -21.91 2.76 8.60
N SER A 198 -22.36 1.96 9.54
CA SER A 198 -23.69 1.36 9.56
C SER A 198 -24.76 2.45 9.58
N GLY A 199 -25.65 2.41 8.63
CA GLY A 199 -26.77 3.32 8.50
C GLY A 199 -27.66 2.84 7.37
N THR A 200 -28.98 2.97 7.54
CA THR A 200 -29.97 2.56 6.53
C THR A 200 -30.30 3.68 5.54
N THR A 201 -29.77 4.88 5.79
CA THR A 201 -30.00 6.05 4.93
C THR A 201 -28.68 6.67 4.46
N LEU A 202 -28.70 7.25 3.27
CA LEU A 202 -27.54 7.95 2.70
C LEU A 202 -27.08 9.13 3.58
N ALA A 203 -28.03 9.81 4.24
CA ALA A 203 -27.71 10.89 5.19
C ALA A 203 -26.92 10.38 6.42
N ALA A 204 -27.33 9.23 6.99
CA ALA A 204 -26.62 8.61 8.10
C ALA A 204 -25.22 8.14 7.70
N PHE A 205 -25.09 7.54 6.51
CA PHE A 205 -23.79 7.16 5.93
C PHE A 205 -22.84 8.37 5.84
N LEU A 206 -23.28 9.47 5.23
CA LEU A 206 -22.49 10.70 5.12
C LEU A 206 -22.16 11.32 6.49
N ALA A 207 -23.08 11.30 7.45
CA ALA A 207 -22.84 11.79 8.80
C ALA A 207 -21.77 10.97 9.53
N ASN A 208 -21.83 9.64 9.41
CA ASN A 208 -20.84 8.74 9.96
C ASN A 208 -19.46 8.92 9.28
N LEU A 209 -19.42 9.09 7.96
CA LEU A 209 -18.20 9.35 7.21
C LEU A 209 -17.53 10.68 7.64
N ARG A 210 -18.32 11.74 7.81
CA ARG A 210 -17.84 13.04 8.33
C ARG A 210 -17.30 12.92 9.76
N SER A 211 -17.96 12.13 10.60
CA SER A 211 -17.49 11.86 11.97
C SER A 211 -16.16 11.10 11.98
N LEU A 212 -16.00 10.06 11.13
CA LEU A 212 -14.76 9.31 10.98
C LEU A 212 -13.60 10.21 10.52
N HIS A 213 -13.85 11.07 9.52
CA HIS A 213 -12.87 12.05 9.07
C HIS A 213 -12.44 13.00 10.20
N THR A 214 -13.40 13.47 11.02
CA THR A 214 -13.08 14.33 12.17
C THR A 214 -12.20 13.61 13.21
N LEU A 215 -12.43 12.31 13.43
CA LEU A 215 -11.58 11.50 14.30
C LEU A 215 -10.16 11.37 13.74
N ALA A 216 -10.01 11.14 12.43
CA ALA A 216 -8.71 11.05 11.76
C ALA A 216 -7.94 12.38 11.78
N CYS A 217 -8.63 13.52 11.77
CA CYS A 217 -8.00 14.84 11.89
C CYS A 217 -7.43 15.11 13.30
N ARG A 218 -7.96 14.44 14.35
CA ARG A 218 -7.53 14.65 15.73
C ARG A 218 -6.24 13.89 16.03
N GLY A 219 -5.52 14.37 17.04
CA GLY A 219 -4.34 13.70 17.64
C GLY A 219 -3.06 13.83 16.81
N GLY A 220 -1.93 13.97 17.50
CA GLY A 220 -0.53 13.99 17.05
C GLY A 220 -0.19 14.67 15.71
N GLY A 221 0.95 15.30 15.60
CA GLY A 221 1.45 15.81 14.32
C GLY A 221 0.82 17.10 13.79
N GLY A 222 0.12 17.87 14.65
CA GLY A 222 -0.47 19.16 14.28
C GLY A 222 -1.95 19.09 13.89
N ALA A 223 -2.69 20.17 14.20
CA ALA A 223 -4.15 20.21 14.10
C ALA A 223 -4.70 20.12 12.66
N ASN A 224 -3.89 20.40 11.65
CA ASN A 224 -4.33 20.58 10.28
C ASN A 224 -3.99 19.42 9.34
N LYS A 225 -3.52 18.28 9.88
CA LYS A 225 -3.17 17.15 9.01
C LYS A 225 -4.33 16.20 8.86
N ALA A 226 -5.25 16.56 7.99
CA ALA A 226 -6.37 15.73 7.56
C ALA A 226 -5.90 14.59 6.65
N PRO A 227 -6.68 13.52 6.51
CA PRO A 227 -6.48 12.54 5.44
C PRO A 227 -6.40 13.23 4.08
N ASP A 228 -5.46 12.82 3.24
CA ASP A 228 -5.21 13.44 1.94
C ASP A 228 -5.61 12.55 0.76
N PHE A 229 -5.99 11.30 1.04
CA PHE A 229 -6.59 10.40 0.06
C PHE A 229 -7.54 9.39 0.73
N HIS A 230 -8.48 8.91 -0.05
CA HIS A 230 -9.45 7.90 0.36
C HIS A 230 -9.44 6.76 -0.66
N LEU A 231 -9.46 5.52 -0.16
CA LEU A 231 -9.64 4.33 -0.97
C LEU A 231 -10.91 3.63 -0.54
N THR A 232 -11.67 3.13 -1.50
CA THR A 232 -12.92 2.44 -1.25
C THR A 232 -13.17 1.36 -2.29
N ASP A 233 -14.04 0.41 -2.02
CA ASP A 233 -14.55 -0.53 -2.99
C ASP A 233 -15.50 0.16 -3.99
N GLU A 234 -15.65 -0.43 -5.16
CA GLU A 234 -16.45 0.14 -6.26
C GLU A 234 -17.91 0.36 -5.86
N ARG A 235 -18.52 -0.58 -5.14
CA ARG A 235 -19.93 -0.47 -4.71
C ARG A 235 -20.13 0.68 -3.72
N THR A 236 -19.24 0.82 -2.74
CA THR A 236 -19.27 1.95 -1.79
C THR A 236 -19.04 3.28 -2.49
N TYR A 237 -18.18 3.31 -3.51
CA TYR A 237 -17.97 4.50 -4.32
C TYR A 237 -19.25 4.94 -5.04
N ASN A 238 -19.96 3.98 -5.66
CA ASN A 238 -21.24 4.25 -6.32
C ASN A 238 -22.30 4.76 -5.33
N VAL A 239 -22.37 4.19 -4.12
CA VAL A 239 -23.23 4.67 -3.04
C VAL A 239 -22.87 6.10 -2.64
N TYR A 240 -21.57 6.41 -2.56
CA TYR A 240 -21.11 7.74 -2.24
C TYR A 240 -21.48 8.77 -3.33
N GLU A 241 -21.29 8.43 -4.61
CA GLU A 241 -21.72 9.28 -5.72
C GLU A 241 -23.24 9.53 -5.69
N LYS A 242 -24.02 8.47 -5.45
CA LYS A 242 -25.47 8.57 -5.28
C LYS A 242 -25.84 9.53 -4.14
N ALA A 243 -25.16 9.40 -3.00
CA ALA A 243 -25.38 10.29 -1.86
C ALA A 243 -25.05 11.76 -2.19
N LEU A 244 -23.99 12.00 -2.94
CA LEU A 244 -23.63 13.35 -3.38
C LEU A 244 -24.67 13.92 -4.35
N SER A 245 -25.16 13.14 -5.30
CA SER A 245 -26.15 13.59 -6.27
C SER A 245 -27.47 14.02 -5.60
N LEU A 246 -27.87 13.33 -4.53
CA LEU A 246 -29.09 13.62 -3.81
C LEU A 246 -28.98 14.85 -2.88
N PHE A 247 -27.82 15.07 -2.27
CA PHE A 247 -27.67 16.13 -1.26
C PHE A 247 -26.95 17.39 -1.76
N HIS A 248 -26.36 17.35 -2.95
CA HIS A 248 -25.56 18.46 -3.50
C HIS A 248 -25.98 18.84 -4.93
N HIS A 249 -27.25 19.10 -5.16
CA HIS A 249 -27.78 19.51 -6.47
C HIS A 249 -27.10 20.73 -7.10
N ASN A 250 -26.39 21.54 -6.33
CA ASN A 250 -25.79 22.80 -6.78
C ASN A 250 -24.24 22.82 -6.74
N GLN A 251 -23.58 21.73 -6.39
CA GLN A 251 -22.11 21.68 -6.44
C GLN A 251 -21.67 20.87 -7.66
N SER A 252 -20.87 21.49 -8.51
CA SER A 252 -20.16 20.75 -9.56
C SER A 252 -19.31 19.66 -8.92
N TYR A 253 -19.34 18.46 -9.50
CA TYR A 253 -18.45 17.38 -9.09
C TYR A 253 -17.00 17.86 -9.27
N ALA A 254 -16.37 18.24 -8.16
CA ALA A 254 -14.98 18.60 -8.19
C ALA A 254 -14.14 17.31 -8.27
N LYS A 255 -13.28 17.24 -9.29
CA LYS A 255 -12.32 16.16 -9.45
C LYS A 255 -10.92 16.67 -9.15
N ALA A 256 -10.08 15.83 -8.53
CA ALA A 256 -8.67 16.13 -8.39
C ALA A 256 -7.94 15.79 -9.71
N ASP A 257 -6.88 16.50 -10.00
CA ASP A 257 -6.00 16.22 -11.14
C ASP A 257 -5.05 15.05 -10.78
N ILE A 258 -5.60 13.85 -10.91
CA ILE A 258 -4.90 12.58 -10.67
C ILE A 258 -5.29 11.56 -11.75
N PRO A 259 -4.43 10.54 -12.04
CA PRO A 259 -4.66 9.59 -13.13
C PRO A 259 -5.81 8.59 -12.90
N PHE A 260 -6.48 8.64 -11.73
CA PHE A 260 -7.59 7.76 -11.37
C PHE A 260 -8.92 8.50 -11.48
N ASP A 261 -10.01 7.78 -11.76
CA ASP A 261 -11.35 8.35 -11.62
C ASP A 261 -11.63 8.63 -10.15
N ASN A 262 -12.10 9.84 -9.85
CA ASN A 262 -12.21 10.30 -8.47
C ASN A 262 -13.27 11.38 -8.29
N VAL A 263 -13.80 11.41 -7.07
CA VAL A 263 -14.65 12.49 -6.55
C VAL A 263 -14.02 13.01 -5.26
N LEU A 264 -14.17 14.27 -4.96
CA LEU A 264 -13.58 14.86 -3.75
C LEU A 264 -14.48 14.66 -2.53
N PHE A 265 -13.88 14.23 -1.42
CA PHE A 265 -14.45 14.30 -0.08
C PHE A 265 -13.63 15.24 0.80
N LYS A 266 -14.23 16.35 1.22
CA LYS A 266 -13.55 17.41 2.01
C LYS A 266 -12.19 17.87 1.45
N GLY A 267 -12.11 17.93 0.12
CA GLY A 267 -10.88 18.37 -0.58
C GLY A 267 -9.86 17.30 -0.86
N SER A 268 -10.10 16.06 -0.43
CA SER A 268 -9.23 14.91 -0.70
C SER A 268 -9.88 13.96 -1.70
N PRO A 269 -9.13 13.40 -2.66
CA PRO A 269 -9.68 12.50 -3.67
C PRO A 269 -10.12 11.18 -3.05
N VAL A 270 -11.25 10.68 -3.52
CA VAL A 270 -11.79 9.35 -3.26
C VAL A 270 -11.58 8.53 -4.52
N VAL A 271 -10.89 7.43 -4.42
CA VAL A 271 -10.59 6.52 -5.53
C VAL A 271 -11.18 5.15 -5.23
N ALA A 272 -11.88 4.59 -6.19
CA ALA A 272 -12.30 3.20 -6.14
C ALA A 272 -11.14 2.29 -6.58
N ASP A 273 -10.98 1.17 -5.89
CA ASP A 273 -10.00 0.14 -6.23
C ASP A 273 -10.69 -1.22 -6.15
N GLU A 274 -10.64 -2.00 -7.22
CA GLU A 274 -11.31 -3.31 -7.33
C GLU A 274 -10.76 -4.34 -6.33
N LEU A 275 -9.53 -4.15 -5.86
CA LEU A 275 -8.88 -5.03 -4.89
C LEU A 275 -9.18 -4.63 -3.44
N MET A 276 -9.93 -3.56 -3.22
CA MET A 276 -10.41 -3.23 -1.88
C MET A 276 -11.39 -4.30 -1.40
N PRO A 277 -11.34 -4.65 -0.10
CA PRO A 277 -12.27 -5.62 0.46
C PRO A 277 -13.71 -5.11 0.34
N ASP A 278 -14.51 -5.88 -0.35
CA ASP A 278 -15.96 -5.69 -0.51
C ASP A 278 -16.73 -6.87 0.08
N VAL A 279 -18.04 -6.85 -0.15
CA VAL A 279 -19.00 -7.90 0.20
C VAL A 279 -18.57 -9.33 -0.11
N ASN A 280 -17.85 -9.50 -1.21
CA ASN A 280 -17.47 -10.82 -1.72
C ASN A 280 -16.07 -11.25 -1.23
N ASN A 281 -15.34 -10.35 -0.58
CA ASN A 281 -13.98 -10.60 -0.15
C ASN A 281 -13.93 -10.96 1.34
N SER A 282 -14.11 -12.25 1.64
CA SER A 282 -14.01 -12.80 3.00
C SER A 282 -12.59 -12.74 3.59
N ILE A 283 -11.64 -12.20 2.87
CA ILE A 283 -10.21 -12.24 3.18
C ILE A 283 -9.84 -11.23 4.28
N PHE A 284 -10.65 -10.20 4.51
CA PHE A 284 -10.35 -9.18 5.52
C PHE A 284 -11.23 -9.26 6.75
N PRO A 285 -10.64 -9.45 7.94
CA PRO A 285 -11.34 -9.23 9.20
C PRO A 285 -11.42 -7.73 9.51
N ILE A 286 -12.04 -6.95 8.65
CA ILE A 286 -12.54 -5.65 9.02
C ILE A 286 -13.90 -5.90 9.66
N ASN A 287 -13.96 -6.52 10.82
CA ASN A 287 -15.15 -6.71 11.66
C ASN A 287 -16.50 -6.57 10.91
N ALA A 288 -16.51 -7.08 9.68
CA ALA A 288 -17.58 -6.92 8.73
C ALA A 288 -18.41 -8.20 8.77
N SER A 289 -19.68 -8.05 8.98
CA SER A 289 -20.64 -9.07 8.57
C SER A 289 -20.52 -9.24 7.07
N THR A 290 -20.64 -10.46 6.58
CA THR A 290 -20.66 -10.78 5.16
C THR A 290 -21.59 -9.80 4.43
N GLY A 291 -21.07 -8.98 3.56
CA GLY A 291 -21.90 -8.09 2.78
C GLY A 291 -21.56 -6.60 2.86
N ASP A 292 -20.56 -6.23 3.62
CA ASP A 292 -20.27 -4.83 3.94
C ASP A 292 -19.14 -4.26 3.09
N GLY A 293 -19.32 -3.02 2.62
CA GLY A 293 -18.27 -2.26 1.96
C GLY A 293 -17.21 -1.72 2.93
N SER A 294 -16.12 -1.23 2.39
CA SER A 294 -15.01 -0.68 3.15
C SER A 294 -14.60 0.71 2.66
N TRP A 295 -14.13 1.53 3.61
CA TRP A 295 -13.62 2.86 3.35
C TRP A 295 -12.32 3.08 4.12
N PHE A 296 -11.24 3.36 3.43
CA PHE A 296 -9.98 3.73 4.04
C PHE A 296 -9.70 5.22 3.87
N MET A 297 -9.27 5.88 4.93
CA MET A 297 -8.80 7.26 4.92
C MET A 297 -7.32 7.26 5.29
N GLY A 298 -6.48 7.60 4.33
CA GLY A 298 -5.03 7.65 4.48
C GLY A 298 -4.51 9.07 4.61
N ASN A 299 -3.34 9.15 5.24
CA ASN A 299 -2.54 10.36 5.21
C ASN A 299 -1.14 9.97 4.75
N SER A 300 -0.80 10.35 3.53
CA SER A 300 0.46 9.99 2.87
C SER A 300 1.70 10.61 3.50
N GLU A 301 1.56 11.55 4.45
CA GLU A 301 2.69 12.06 5.23
C GLU A 301 3.15 11.07 6.31
N PHE A 302 2.22 10.24 6.81
CA PHE A 302 2.49 9.30 7.91
C PHE A 302 2.56 7.85 7.47
N MET A 303 2.39 7.58 6.19
CA MET A 303 2.52 6.27 5.57
C MET A 303 3.48 6.34 4.40
N GLY A 304 4.12 5.25 4.08
CA GLY A 304 4.98 5.19 2.92
C GLY A 304 5.55 3.81 2.69
N PHE A 305 6.18 3.67 1.54
CA PHE A 305 6.88 2.48 1.13
C PHE A 305 8.35 2.82 0.89
N THR A 306 9.24 2.13 1.58
CA THR A 306 10.68 2.30 1.41
C THR A 306 11.26 1.05 0.74
N TYR A 307 12.06 1.22 -0.30
CA TYR A 307 12.68 0.13 -1.03
C TYR A 307 14.20 0.27 -1.11
N ASP A 308 14.90 -0.85 -1.34
CA ASP A 308 16.35 -0.87 -1.56
C ASP A 308 16.67 -0.36 -2.98
N SER A 309 17.21 0.84 -3.10
CA SER A 309 17.59 1.45 -4.38
C SER A 309 18.78 0.75 -5.05
N GLY A 310 19.56 -0.04 -4.29
CA GLY A 310 20.74 -0.73 -4.80
C GLY A 310 20.41 -1.91 -5.72
N LYS A 311 19.38 -2.69 -5.37
CA LYS A 311 19.04 -3.95 -6.04
C LYS A 311 17.58 -4.07 -6.47
N SER A 312 16.66 -3.31 -5.86
CA SER A 312 15.24 -3.40 -6.21
C SER A 312 14.97 -2.89 -7.62
N PHE A 313 14.08 -3.58 -8.30
CA PHE A 313 13.67 -3.32 -9.68
C PHE A 313 14.79 -3.44 -10.74
N LYS A 314 15.96 -3.90 -10.35
CA LYS A 314 17.09 -4.15 -11.25
C LYS A 314 17.16 -5.63 -11.60
N ILE A 315 17.39 -5.89 -12.89
CA ILE A 315 17.51 -7.26 -13.35
C ILE A 315 18.91 -7.77 -13.01
N GLY A 316 18.93 -8.92 -12.35
CA GLY A 316 20.16 -9.63 -12.02
C GLY A 316 20.85 -10.26 -13.24
N PRO A 317 22.05 -10.81 -13.07
CA PRO A 317 22.72 -11.51 -14.15
C PRO A 317 21.94 -12.74 -14.59
N ASN A 318 22.07 -13.08 -15.86
CA ASN A 318 21.50 -14.30 -16.40
C ASN A 318 22.18 -15.53 -15.77
N VAL A 319 21.38 -16.43 -15.24
CA VAL A 319 21.82 -17.68 -14.63
C VAL A 319 21.18 -18.85 -15.39
N ARG A 320 21.95 -19.86 -15.68
CA ARG A 320 21.47 -21.12 -16.26
C ARG A 320 21.46 -22.19 -15.18
N PRO A 321 20.27 -22.69 -14.78
CA PRO A 321 20.18 -23.80 -13.83
C PRO A 321 20.78 -25.08 -14.40
N ASN A 322 21.45 -25.89 -13.58
CA ASN A 322 22.13 -27.10 -14.05
C ASN A 322 21.20 -28.16 -14.63
N ASN A 323 19.91 -28.15 -14.28
CA ASN A 323 18.96 -29.21 -14.63
C ASN A 323 17.93 -28.78 -15.68
N GLN A 324 18.07 -27.58 -16.24
CA GLN A 324 17.08 -27.03 -17.19
C GLN A 324 17.76 -26.31 -18.35
N LEU A 325 17.22 -26.50 -19.55
CA LEU A 325 17.63 -25.78 -20.75
C LEU A 325 16.90 -24.42 -20.83
N VAL A 326 17.12 -23.61 -19.80
CA VAL A 326 16.50 -22.29 -19.62
C VAL A 326 17.52 -21.32 -19.08
N THR A 327 17.52 -20.12 -19.63
CA THR A 327 18.27 -18.99 -19.08
C THR A 327 17.31 -18.11 -18.28
N THR A 328 17.62 -17.84 -17.01
CA THR A 328 16.75 -17.08 -16.11
C THR A 328 17.47 -15.87 -15.58
N ALA A 329 16.84 -14.70 -15.61
CA ALA A 329 17.22 -13.52 -14.87
C ALA A 329 16.21 -13.26 -13.76
N LEU A 330 16.67 -12.86 -12.58
CA LEU A 330 15.79 -12.51 -11.47
C LEU A 330 15.72 -11.00 -11.31
N MET A 331 14.52 -10.47 -11.17
CA MET A 331 14.29 -9.07 -10.80
C MET A 331 13.82 -9.03 -9.34
N PRO A 332 14.71 -8.81 -8.37
CA PRO A 332 14.36 -8.73 -6.98
C PRO A 332 13.71 -7.38 -6.65
N VAL A 333 12.79 -7.41 -5.70
CA VAL A 333 12.26 -6.22 -5.06
C VAL A 333 12.35 -6.40 -3.55
N ARG A 334 12.97 -5.45 -2.88
CA ARG A 334 13.08 -5.41 -1.42
C ARG A 334 12.45 -4.13 -0.94
N GLY A 335 11.50 -4.22 -0.03
CA GLY A 335 10.84 -3.04 0.49
C GLY A 335 10.14 -3.31 1.80
N ALA A 336 9.72 -2.24 2.45
CA ALA A 336 8.94 -2.27 3.68
C ALA A 336 7.83 -1.21 3.60
N HIS A 337 6.62 -1.62 3.90
CA HIS A 337 5.49 -0.71 4.06
C HIS A 337 5.40 -0.29 5.53
N TRP A 338 5.31 1.00 5.78
CA TRP A 338 5.43 1.54 7.12
C TRP A 338 4.44 2.66 7.41
N THR A 339 4.21 2.89 8.69
CA THR A 339 3.50 4.07 9.19
C THR A 339 4.24 4.66 10.40
N SER A 340 4.24 5.97 10.52
CA SER A 340 4.82 6.70 11.66
C SER A 340 3.77 7.21 12.64
N ASN A 341 2.50 7.31 12.23
CA ASN A 341 1.41 7.76 13.09
C ASN A 341 0.08 7.13 12.70
N ARG A 342 -0.27 6.02 13.36
CA ARG A 342 -1.51 5.29 13.08
C ARG A 342 -2.77 6.07 13.41
N ARG A 343 -2.75 7.02 14.34
CA ARG A 343 -3.93 7.83 14.70
C ARG A 343 -4.45 8.69 13.55
N LYS A 344 -3.63 8.92 12.52
CA LYS A 344 -3.99 9.66 11.30
C LYS A 344 -4.59 8.78 10.21
N LEU A 345 -4.68 7.50 10.48
CA LEU A 345 -5.29 6.50 9.59
C LEU A 345 -6.67 6.14 10.12
N ALA A 346 -7.63 6.03 9.24
CA ALA A 346 -8.98 5.68 9.64
C ALA A 346 -9.61 4.64 8.69
N VAL A 347 -10.40 3.74 9.27
CA VAL A 347 -11.13 2.71 8.56
C VAL A 347 -12.60 2.82 8.88
N GLY A 348 -13.40 2.96 7.82
CA GLY A 348 -14.84 2.76 7.86
C GLY A 348 -15.18 1.34 7.47
N HIS A 349 -16.02 0.68 8.26
CA HIS A 349 -16.46 -0.70 8.04
C HIS A 349 -17.95 -0.84 8.24
N SER A 350 -18.48 -2.03 8.00
CA SER A 350 -19.93 -2.33 8.18
C SER A 350 -20.84 -1.39 7.39
N ILE A 351 -20.49 -1.18 6.12
CA ILE A 351 -21.30 -0.37 5.18
C ILE A 351 -22.33 -1.29 4.55
N VAL A 352 -23.58 -1.21 4.99
CA VAL A 352 -24.67 -2.09 4.50
C VAL A 352 -25.09 -1.67 3.11
N LEU A 353 -24.37 -2.17 2.10
CA LEU A 353 -24.49 -1.76 0.69
C LEU A 353 -25.89 -2.00 0.13
N GLU A 354 -26.47 -3.19 0.34
CA GLU A 354 -27.81 -3.52 -0.18
C GLU A 354 -28.87 -2.50 0.22
N THR A 355 -28.84 -2.08 1.48
CA THR A 355 -29.81 -1.09 1.98
C THR A 355 -29.55 0.31 1.41
N LEU A 356 -28.28 0.70 1.29
CA LEU A 356 -27.90 2.01 0.79
C LEU A 356 -28.09 2.13 -0.73
N GLU A 357 -27.85 1.07 -1.47
CA GLU A 357 -28.11 1.00 -2.91
C GLU A 357 -29.63 1.11 -3.20
N ALA A 358 -30.46 0.50 -2.36
CA ALA A 358 -31.93 0.58 -2.47
C ALA A 358 -32.50 1.90 -1.96
N ALA A 359 -31.78 2.65 -1.10
CA ALA A 359 -32.27 3.89 -0.52
C ALA A 359 -32.53 4.96 -1.59
N THR A 360 -33.69 5.56 -1.56
CA THR A 360 -34.12 6.62 -2.52
C THR A 360 -33.89 8.03 -2.00
N SER A 361 -33.65 8.20 -0.70
CA SER A 361 -33.34 9.51 -0.08
C SER A 361 -32.85 9.33 1.38
#